data_28930c83df0eea70c767ac145f57405e
#
_entry.id   28930c83df0eea70c767ac145f57405e
#
_cell.length_a   1.000
_cell.length_b   1.000
_cell.length_c   1.000
_cell.angle_alpha   90.00
_cell.angle_beta   90.00
_cell.angle_gamma   90.00
#
_symmetry.space_group_name_H-M   'P 1'
#
loop_
_entity.id
_entity.type
_entity.pdbx_description
1 polymer ?
#
loop_
_entity_poly.entity_id
_entity_poly.type
_entity_poly.pdbx_seq_one_letter_code
_entity_poly.pdbx_strand_id
1 'polypeptide(L)'
;MMTKKKRRLLLISIIILVVIIIIAAFTIIYLKTDKFKSNQTLFFKYLGKNIDTISQLQSIQTNEENINAYKSTIEAKINYTTNLGKTSEDTSNSINQLKLKIESQIDENNQYDYKKMQLQNGENVETTIEYLQNQNVTGIRFSDLFGQYISTNNSGISELMEKIGYNNDELATIINLLNMKENSLNEFNFSEEELETIRQTYIKIISDNVSSSNFSKQSNMLIKIKDKNFAVNAYSLNLTKEELNNIYIKLLEQVKQDENILNKLDKIQEKISAIKESTNSDTNIKEKFIEKIEKTIKEINSNNIGSETTKIIVYENKKQTVRTAIQTPDYEIDFDYTNLDGEQYVNIEKLIKEKKEKSITFDKMDEKSTITIENNNEENPIIISFEKTNGIQNNKQVKKYLLKYEDKSQRAELNATQEIDETINDEKENFTTDNAVNLSNLNEEQAKQIQERVKSAVNEKKEKVKENIKIDDIVNMLKNIGIMKEDTKLNSQGATEAEINRYNSKYEILQGEKLDGEKVITMIDTIKDNISGIQLVSGEELRLEIKENEGNEQVVGTLKTYFDKNKDRQYNAKVEYDENKFVKYINLTILPKEE
;
A
#
# COMPACT_ATOMS: atom_id res chain seq x y z
N MET A 1 5.73 -9.47 -8.85
CA MET A 1 6.02 -8.40 -9.86
C MET A 1 4.82 -7.46 -9.93
N MET A 2 4.97 -6.17 -9.69
CA MET A 2 3.84 -5.25 -9.72
C MET A 2 3.31 -5.08 -11.14
N THR A 3 1.98 -5.19 -11.33
CA THR A 3 1.35 -4.94 -12.64
C THR A 3 1.68 -3.54 -13.17
N LYS A 4 1.69 -3.33 -14.51
CA LYS A 4 1.91 -2.01 -15.16
C LYS A 4 1.09 -0.89 -14.49
N LYS A 5 -0.14 -1.20 -14.04
CA LYS A 5 -1.06 -0.30 -13.34
C LYS A 5 -0.55 0.06 -11.92
N LYS A 6 0.00 -0.91 -11.17
CA LYS A 6 0.62 -0.68 -9.85
C LYS A 6 1.96 0.06 -9.95
N ARG A 7 2.75 -0.21 -11.02
CA ARG A 7 3.97 0.55 -11.32
C ARG A 7 3.66 2.02 -11.62
N ARG A 8 2.60 2.31 -12.39
CA ARG A 8 2.16 3.70 -12.64
C ARG A 8 1.66 4.39 -11.37
N LEU A 9 0.91 3.70 -10.51
CA LEU A 9 0.45 4.24 -9.22
C LEU A 9 1.63 4.54 -8.27
N LEU A 10 2.61 3.66 -8.20
CA LEU A 10 3.82 3.89 -7.40
C LEU A 10 4.70 5.01 -8.01
N LEU A 11 4.78 5.10 -9.35
CA LEU A 11 5.48 6.19 -10.05
C LEU A 11 4.79 7.54 -9.77
N ILE A 12 3.47 7.56 -9.78
CA ILE A 12 2.68 8.74 -9.39
C ILE A 12 2.89 9.06 -7.91
N SER A 13 2.95 8.06 -7.01
CA SER A 13 3.23 8.29 -5.59
C SER A 13 4.65 8.81 -5.35
N ILE A 14 5.65 8.34 -6.11
CA ILE A 14 7.01 8.88 -6.06
C ILE A 14 7.08 10.28 -6.67
N ILE A 15 6.39 10.51 -7.79
CA ILE A 15 6.26 11.85 -8.38
C ILE A 15 5.54 12.78 -7.39
N ILE A 16 4.48 12.33 -6.74
CA ILE A 16 3.78 13.09 -5.70
C ILE A 16 4.70 13.32 -4.49
N LEU A 17 5.47 12.35 -4.05
CA LEU A 17 6.45 12.51 -2.96
C LEU A 17 7.58 13.47 -3.36
N VAL A 18 8.13 13.34 -4.56
CA VAL A 18 9.14 14.27 -5.10
C VAL A 18 8.55 15.66 -5.31
N VAL A 19 7.31 15.78 -5.75
CA VAL A 19 6.60 17.06 -5.88
C VAL A 19 6.23 17.63 -4.50
N ILE A 20 5.84 16.81 -3.52
CA ILE A 20 5.66 17.21 -2.12
C ILE A 20 7.00 17.66 -1.53
N ILE A 21 8.11 16.95 -1.79
CA ILE A 21 9.46 17.34 -1.38
C ILE A 21 9.90 18.61 -2.12
N ILE A 22 9.60 18.74 -3.42
CA ILE A 22 9.84 19.96 -4.21
C ILE A 22 8.99 21.10 -3.66
N ILE A 23 7.72 20.89 -3.38
CA ILE A 23 6.84 21.84 -2.70
C ILE A 23 7.37 22.10 -1.30
N ALA A 24 7.84 21.09 -0.59
CA ALA A 24 8.48 21.18 0.71
C ALA A 24 9.79 21.97 0.68
N ALA A 25 10.54 21.99 -0.37
CA ALA A 25 11.80 22.72 -0.47
C ALA A 25 11.70 24.26 -0.61
N PHE A 26 10.54 24.87 -0.69
CA PHE A 26 10.40 26.23 -1.21
C PHE A 26 10.10 27.40 -0.24
N THR A 27 10.16 27.33 1.08
CA THR A 27 9.53 28.38 1.92
C THR A 27 10.36 29.49 2.52
N ILE A 28 11.66 29.47 2.71
CA ILE A 28 12.22 30.36 3.77
C ILE A 28 12.88 31.67 3.35
N ILE A 29 13.20 31.97 2.15
CA ILE A 29 14.15 33.09 1.91
C ILE A 29 13.60 34.51 1.99
N TYR A 30 12.28 34.83 1.99
CA TYR A 30 11.87 36.24 1.95
C TYR A 30 10.63 36.62 2.78
N LEU A 31 10.83 36.88 4.05
CA LEU A 31 9.89 37.62 4.91
C LEU A 31 10.26 39.12 4.90
N LYS A 32 9.52 39.95 4.19
CA LYS A 32 9.11 41.33 4.47
C LYS A 32 8.78 42.12 3.19
N THR A 33 7.52 42.50 3.02
CA THR A 33 6.92 43.38 1.98
C THR A 33 6.97 42.90 0.52
N ASP A 34 5.79 42.66 -0.08
CA ASP A 34 5.64 42.10 -1.46
C ASP A 34 5.69 43.16 -2.56
N LYS A 35 5.62 44.47 -2.22
CA LYS A 35 5.45 45.57 -3.20
C LYS A 35 6.60 45.77 -4.19
N PHE A 36 7.80 45.25 -3.87
CA PHE A 36 9.01 45.45 -4.69
C PHE A 36 9.73 44.14 -5.03
N LYS A 37 9.07 43.00 -4.88
CA LYS A 37 9.67 41.69 -5.16
C LYS A 37 9.41 41.28 -6.60
N SER A 38 10.43 40.64 -7.23
CA SER A 38 10.28 40.06 -8.55
C SER A 38 9.24 38.92 -8.58
N ASN A 39 8.71 38.58 -9.74
CA ASN A 39 7.81 37.43 -9.92
C ASN A 39 8.46 36.14 -9.46
N GLN A 40 9.75 35.95 -9.74
CA GLN A 40 10.57 34.85 -9.25
C GLN A 40 10.55 34.76 -7.72
N THR A 41 10.85 35.88 -7.04
CA THR A 41 10.85 35.95 -5.57
C THR A 41 9.50 35.62 -4.96
N LEU A 42 8.42 36.12 -5.57
CA LEU A 42 7.05 35.87 -5.09
C LEU A 42 6.60 34.44 -5.38
N PHE A 43 6.97 33.89 -6.53
CA PHE A 43 6.72 32.48 -6.84
C PHE A 43 7.33 31.57 -5.75
N PHE A 44 8.63 31.70 -5.50
CA PHE A 44 9.30 30.89 -4.49
C PHE A 44 8.77 31.13 -3.08
N LYS A 45 8.46 32.36 -2.71
CA LYS A 45 7.85 32.68 -1.41
C LYS A 45 6.53 31.96 -1.19
N TYR A 46 5.65 31.95 -2.17
CA TYR A 46 4.32 31.36 -2.00
C TYR A 46 4.33 29.86 -2.25
N LEU A 47 5.15 29.36 -3.15
CA LEU A 47 5.35 27.92 -3.29
C LEU A 47 5.80 27.31 -1.96
N GLY A 48 6.66 28.02 -1.27
CA GLY A 48 7.16 27.55 0.00
C GLY A 48 6.18 27.56 1.15
N LYS A 49 5.15 28.35 1.13
CA LYS A 49 4.09 28.30 2.15
C LYS A 49 3.26 27.01 2.15
N ASN A 50 3.32 26.23 1.08
CA ASN A 50 2.70 24.91 1.03
C ASN A 50 3.34 23.90 1.99
N ILE A 51 4.54 24.16 2.50
CA ILE A 51 5.22 23.25 3.43
C ILE A 51 4.77 23.46 4.86
N ASP A 52 4.45 24.67 5.23
CA ASP A 52 3.81 24.92 6.53
C ASP A 52 2.56 24.06 6.66
N THR A 53 1.94 23.74 5.53
CA THR A 53 0.82 22.81 5.37
C THR A 53 1.17 21.36 5.66
N ILE A 54 2.30 20.87 5.13
CA ILE A 54 2.74 19.47 5.37
C ILE A 54 3.13 19.31 6.84
N SER A 55 3.82 20.28 7.41
CA SER A 55 4.13 20.32 8.83
C SER A 55 2.85 20.30 9.69
N GLN A 56 1.82 21.05 9.29
CA GLN A 56 0.51 21.03 9.95
C GLN A 56 -0.21 19.69 9.79
N LEU A 57 -0.15 19.05 8.61
CA LEU A 57 -0.70 17.70 8.40
C LEU A 57 0.01 16.65 9.27
N GLN A 58 1.32 16.76 9.46
CA GLN A 58 2.06 15.91 10.37
C GLN A 58 1.66 16.15 11.83
N SER A 59 1.46 17.39 12.24
CA SER A 59 1.03 17.75 13.61
C SER A 59 -0.38 17.26 13.97
N ILE A 60 -1.21 16.95 12.98
CA ILE A 60 -2.55 16.40 13.18
C ILE A 60 -2.52 15.00 13.81
N GLN A 61 -1.44 14.23 13.61
CA GLN A 61 -1.28 12.88 14.15
C GLN A 61 -0.76 12.84 15.60
N THR A 62 -0.24 13.97 16.11
CA THR A 62 0.63 13.96 17.30
C THR A 62 -0.02 14.36 18.61
N ASN A 63 -1.28 14.79 18.64
CA ASN A 63 -1.93 15.30 19.85
C ASN A 63 -2.58 14.20 20.73
N GLU A 64 -2.15 12.95 20.60
CA GLU A 64 -2.61 11.92 21.53
C GLU A 64 -1.67 11.87 22.74
N GLU A 65 -2.26 12.06 23.93
CA GLU A 65 -1.56 11.87 25.19
C GLU A 65 -1.01 10.44 25.27
N ASN A 66 0.24 10.29 25.67
CA ASN A 66 0.84 8.98 25.93
C ASN A 66 0.19 8.40 27.20
N ILE A 67 -0.80 7.55 27.04
CA ILE A 67 -1.44 6.84 28.14
C ILE A 67 -0.61 5.58 28.40
N ASN A 68 0.10 5.54 29.52
CA ASN A 68 0.97 4.41 29.88
C ASN A 68 0.22 3.22 30.46
N ALA A 69 -1.02 3.43 30.92
CA ALA A 69 -1.82 2.39 31.53
C ALA A 69 -3.29 2.57 31.22
N TYR A 70 -3.92 1.58 30.57
CA TYR A 70 -5.31 1.64 30.15
C TYR A 70 -5.91 0.27 29.85
N LYS A 71 -7.24 0.22 29.85
CA LYS A 71 -8.02 -0.85 29.21
C LYS A 71 -8.58 -0.36 27.90
N SER A 72 -8.64 -1.21 26.89
CA SER A 72 -9.38 -0.90 25.68
C SER A 72 -10.20 -2.07 25.19
N THR A 73 -11.31 -1.74 24.53
CA THR A 73 -12.13 -2.71 23.80
C THR A 73 -12.25 -2.21 22.37
N ILE A 74 -11.86 -3.06 21.42
CA ILE A 74 -12.02 -2.81 19.99
C ILE A 74 -13.08 -3.78 19.48
N GLU A 75 -14.09 -3.25 18.81
CA GLU A 75 -15.07 -4.05 18.07
C GLU A 75 -15.01 -3.67 16.60
N ALA A 76 -14.74 -4.65 15.73
CA ALA A 76 -14.67 -4.45 14.29
C ALA A 76 -15.69 -5.35 13.57
N LYS A 77 -16.38 -4.80 12.57
CA LYS A 77 -17.38 -5.48 11.73
C LYS A 77 -17.13 -5.15 10.28
N ILE A 78 -17.38 -6.13 9.41
CA ILE A 78 -17.33 -5.97 7.96
C ILE A 78 -18.75 -5.94 7.44
N ASN A 79 -19.06 -4.94 6.60
CA ASN A 79 -20.27 -4.90 5.79
C ASN A 79 -19.86 -5.03 4.32
N TYR A 80 -20.30 -6.08 3.67
CA TYR A 80 -19.97 -6.36 2.28
C TYR A 80 -21.24 -6.52 1.46
N THR A 81 -21.27 -5.87 0.29
CA THR A 81 -22.36 -5.99 -0.68
C THR A 81 -21.78 -6.15 -2.07
N THR A 82 -22.42 -6.95 -2.90
CA THR A 82 -22.01 -7.18 -4.29
C THR A 82 -23.22 -7.34 -5.20
N ASN A 83 -23.07 -6.90 -6.45
CA ASN A 83 -24.09 -6.98 -7.49
C ASN A 83 -23.89 -8.19 -8.42
N LEU A 84 -22.96 -9.12 -8.12
CA LEU A 84 -22.50 -10.18 -9.02
C LEU A 84 -23.36 -11.46 -9.03
N GLY A 85 -24.63 -11.42 -8.57
CA GLY A 85 -25.59 -12.53 -8.69
C GLY A 85 -25.87 -13.31 -7.40
N LYS A 86 -26.71 -14.38 -7.46
CA LYS A 86 -27.24 -15.09 -6.28
C LYS A 86 -26.18 -15.78 -5.40
N THR A 87 -25.12 -16.32 -5.99
CA THR A 87 -24.01 -16.96 -5.24
C THR A 87 -23.27 -15.95 -4.35
N SER A 88 -23.30 -14.68 -4.72
CA SER A 88 -22.67 -13.59 -4.00
C SER A 88 -23.52 -13.06 -2.83
N GLU A 89 -24.80 -13.33 -2.81
CA GLU A 89 -25.70 -12.93 -1.71
C GLU A 89 -25.47 -13.78 -0.46
N ASP A 90 -25.24 -15.09 -0.62
CA ASP A 90 -24.90 -16.00 0.48
C ASP A 90 -23.50 -15.67 1.06
N THR A 91 -22.53 -15.33 0.21
CA THR A 91 -21.21 -14.88 0.63
C THR A 91 -21.28 -13.57 1.40
N SER A 92 -22.05 -12.59 0.91
CA SER A 92 -22.25 -11.31 1.58
C SER A 92 -22.87 -11.50 2.96
N ASN A 93 -23.89 -12.34 3.08
CA ASN A 93 -24.57 -12.64 4.34
C ASN A 93 -23.61 -13.28 5.36
N SER A 94 -22.75 -14.21 4.92
CA SER A 94 -21.77 -14.87 5.79
C SER A 94 -20.70 -13.87 6.30
N ILE A 95 -20.19 -13.02 5.42
CA ILE A 95 -19.19 -11.99 5.77
C ILE A 95 -19.77 -10.96 6.74
N ASN A 96 -21.00 -10.52 6.51
CA ASN A 96 -21.65 -9.48 7.32
C ASN A 96 -21.98 -9.92 8.76
N GLN A 97 -21.93 -11.24 9.05
CA GLN A 97 -22.09 -11.77 10.39
C GLN A 97 -20.76 -11.77 11.19
N LEU A 98 -19.62 -11.56 10.53
CA LEU A 98 -18.33 -11.60 11.19
C LEU A 98 -18.07 -10.36 12.04
N LYS A 99 -17.60 -10.60 13.24
CA LYS A 99 -17.21 -9.60 14.20
C LYS A 99 -15.90 -10.01 14.87
N LEU A 100 -14.95 -9.09 14.94
CA LEU A 100 -13.73 -9.23 15.73
C LEU A 100 -13.88 -8.36 16.98
N LYS A 101 -13.73 -8.95 18.15
CA LYS A 101 -13.65 -8.24 19.43
C LYS A 101 -12.28 -8.44 20.05
N ILE A 102 -11.64 -7.35 20.46
CA ILE A 102 -10.34 -7.35 21.12
C ILE A 102 -10.48 -6.58 22.43
N GLU A 103 -10.22 -7.24 23.53
CA GLU A 103 -10.12 -6.62 24.85
C GLU A 103 -8.65 -6.57 25.24
N SER A 104 -8.16 -5.43 25.67
CA SER A 104 -6.76 -5.22 26.04
C SER A 104 -6.67 -4.57 27.42
N GLN A 105 -5.65 -4.94 28.17
CA GLN A 105 -5.24 -4.26 29.39
C GLN A 105 -3.72 -4.07 29.34
N ILE A 106 -3.27 -2.84 29.30
CA ILE A 106 -1.87 -2.46 29.11
C ILE A 106 -1.41 -1.66 30.32
N ASP A 107 -0.23 -1.93 30.83
CA ASP A 107 0.47 -1.14 31.84
C ASP A 107 1.97 -1.19 31.54
N GLU A 108 2.43 -0.20 30.78
CA GLU A 108 3.82 -0.12 30.32
C GLU A 108 4.81 0.04 31.47
N ASN A 109 4.44 0.73 32.53
CA ASN A 109 5.30 0.95 33.68
C ASN A 109 5.64 -0.39 34.39
N ASN A 110 4.74 -1.35 34.31
CA ASN A 110 4.90 -2.68 34.88
C ASN A 110 5.21 -3.76 33.84
N GLN A 111 5.48 -3.39 32.57
CA GLN A 111 5.74 -4.34 31.48
C GLN A 111 4.61 -5.38 31.36
N TYR A 112 3.38 -4.94 31.48
CA TYR A 112 2.20 -5.77 31.42
C TYR A 112 1.38 -5.48 30.17
N ASP A 113 1.07 -6.52 29.39
CA ASP A 113 0.22 -6.44 28.20
C ASP A 113 -0.64 -7.71 28.10
N TYR A 114 -1.94 -7.54 28.29
CA TYR A 114 -2.93 -8.60 28.09
C TYR A 114 -3.87 -8.26 26.96
N LYS A 115 -4.11 -9.22 26.07
CA LYS A 115 -5.08 -9.11 24.97
C LYS A 115 -5.90 -10.38 24.84
N LYS A 116 -7.22 -10.20 24.70
CA LYS A 116 -8.16 -11.27 24.39
C LYS A 116 -8.85 -10.96 23.08
N MET A 117 -8.62 -11.79 22.08
CA MET A 117 -9.18 -11.67 20.74
C MET A 117 -10.25 -12.73 20.53
N GLN A 118 -11.43 -12.31 20.08
CA GLN A 118 -12.56 -13.20 19.79
C GLN A 118 -13.06 -12.96 18.37
N LEU A 119 -13.07 -14.02 17.57
CA LEU A 119 -13.74 -14.04 16.29
C LEU A 119 -15.15 -14.59 16.50
N GLN A 120 -16.15 -13.85 16.05
CA GLN A 120 -17.57 -14.18 16.22
C GLN A 120 -18.24 -14.28 14.85
N ASN A 121 -19.22 -15.18 14.75
CA ASN A 121 -20.12 -15.29 13.62
C ASN A 121 -21.56 -15.14 14.15
N GLY A 122 -22.18 -14.01 13.90
CA GLY A 122 -23.40 -13.60 14.58
C GLY A 122 -23.19 -13.46 16.09
N GLU A 123 -23.91 -14.26 16.88
CA GLU A 123 -23.78 -14.31 18.34
C GLU A 123 -22.80 -15.40 18.82
N ASN A 124 -22.34 -16.28 17.93
CA ASN A 124 -21.47 -17.39 18.27
C ASN A 124 -20.01 -16.98 18.30
N VAL A 125 -19.30 -17.34 19.36
CA VAL A 125 -17.83 -17.19 19.44
C VAL A 125 -17.20 -18.40 18.75
N GLU A 126 -16.55 -18.16 17.62
CA GLU A 126 -15.90 -19.22 16.83
C GLU A 126 -14.53 -19.57 17.37
N THR A 127 -13.78 -18.59 17.84
CA THR A 127 -12.48 -18.81 18.47
C THR A 127 -12.08 -17.68 19.41
N THR A 128 -11.32 -18.01 20.45
CA THR A 128 -10.75 -17.05 21.39
C THR A 128 -9.25 -17.29 21.53
N ILE A 129 -8.47 -16.25 21.32
CA ILE A 129 -7.02 -16.24 21.50
C ILE A 129 -6.70 -15.21 22.58
N GLU A 130 -5.91 -15.60 23.57
CA GLU A 130 -5.43 -14.72 24.62
C GLU A 130 -3.91 -14.64 24.59
N TYR A 131 -3.41 -13.42 24.63
CA TYR A 131 -2.00 -13.10 24.74
C TYR A 131 -1.76 -12.43 26.09
N LEU A 132 -0.71 -12.85 26.78
CA LEU A 132 -0.29 -12.24 28.03
C LEU A 132 1.22 -12.09 28.03
N GLN A 133 1.67 -10.86 28.26
CA GLN A 133 3.03 -10.55 28.66
C GLN A 133 3.00 -9.96 30.06
N ASN A 134 3.75 -10.54 30.97
CA ASN A 134 3.93 -10.01 32.30
C ASN A 134 5.42 -10.06 32.65
N GLN A 135 6.04 -8.89 32.73
CA GLN A 135 7.47 -8.72 32.89
C GLN A 135 8.25 -9.50 31.79
N ASN A 136 9.00 -10.52 32.21
CA ASN A 136 9.86 -11.32 31.33
C ASN A 136 9.20 -12.60 30.81
N VAL A 137 7.91 -12.80 31.04
CA VAL A 137 7.19 -13.99 30.59
C VAL A 137 6.16 -13.61 29.55
N THR A 138 6.21 -14.29 28.41
CA THR A 138 5.23 -14.14 27.32
C THR A 138 4.51 -15.45 27.13
N GLY A 139 3.19 -15.41 26.96
CA GLY A 139 2.37 -16.60 26.77
C GLY A 139 1.17 -16.35 25.87
N ILE A 140 0.68 -17.44 25.28
CA ILE A 140 -0.53 -17.48 24.46
C ILE A 140 -1.45 -18.61 24.94
N ARG A 141 -2.76 -18.38 24.90
CA ARG A 141 -3.79 -19.36 25.19
C ARG A 141 -4.83 -19.36 24.07
N PHE A 142 -5.13 -20.55 23.60
CA PHE A 142 -6.26 -20.80 22.71
C PHE A 142 -7.38 -21.36 23.56
N SER A 143 -8.23 -20.53 24.13
CA SER A 143 -9.16 -20.88 25.21
C SER A 143 -10.08 -22.06 24.89
N ASP A 144 -10.41 -22.23 23.58
CA ASP A 144 -11.27 -23.31 23.11
C ASP A 144 -10.54 -24.65 22.92
N LEU A 145 -9.20 -24.63 22.90
CA LEU A 145 -8.36 -25.77 22.57
C LEU A 145 -7.44 -26.17 23.72
N PHE A 146 -6.96 -25.19 24.44
CA PHE A 146 -5.97 -25.34 25.49
C PHE A 146 -6.34 -24.42 26.65
N GLY A 147 -6.85 -24.97 27.72
CA GLY A 147 -7.27 -24.24 28.92
C GLY A 147 -6.13 -23.49 29.63
N GLN A 148 -4.88 -23.74 29.26
CA GLN A 148 -3.68 -23.18 29.88
C GLN A 148 -2.93 -22.29 28.90
N TYR A 149 -2.22 -21.28 29.43
CA TYR A 149 -1.23 -20.54 28.66
C TYR A 149 -0.03 -21.43 28.33
N ILE A 150 0.44 -21.32 27.10
CA ILE A 150 1.77 -21.84 26.77
C ILE A 150 2.68 -20.60 26.77
N SER A 151 3.71 -20.64 27.62
CA SER A 151 4.54 -19.47 27.89
C SER A 151 6.03 -19.78 27.76
N THR A 152 6.83 -18.73 27.66
CA THR A 152 8.30 -18.79 27.66
C THR A 152 8.87 -17.56 28.36
N ASN A 153 10.11 -17.72 28.88
CA ASN A 153 10.80 -16.60 29.52
C ASN A 153 11.64 -15.84 28.50
N ASN A 154 11.73 -14.50 28.67
CA ASN A 154 12.62 -13.60 27.93
C ASN A 154 12.50 -13.68 26.41
N SER A 155 11.32 -14.04 25.90
CA SER A 155 11.08 -14.22 24.47
C SER A 155 9.86 -13.44 24.01
N GLY A 156 9.91 -12.94 22.78
CA GLY A 156 8.76 -12.36 22.11
C GLY A 156 7.77 -13.43 21.63
N ILE A 157 6.66 -12.95 21.05
CA ILE A 157 5.60 -13.83 20.54
C ILE A 157 6.10 -14.73 19.40
N SER A 158 6.96 -14.23 18.51
CA SER A 158 7.49 -15.00 17.36
C SER A 158 8.33 -16.17 17.83
N GLU A 159 9.22 -15.96 18.81
CA GLU A 159 10.01 -17.04 19.39
C GLU A 159 9.14 -18.06 20.14
N LEU A 160 8.08 -17.59 20.83
CA LEU A 160 7.11 -18.49 21.45
C LEU A 160 6.40 -19.35 20.39
N MET A 161 5.96 -18.75 19.27
CA MET A 161 5.31 -19.46 18.17
C MET A 161 6.23 -20.51 17.54
N GLU A 162 7.51 -20.17 17.32
CA GLU A 162 8.52 -21.11 16.85
C GLU A 162 8.71 -22.29 17.83
N LYS A 163 8.82 -22.00 19.13
CA LYS A 163 8.97 -23.01 20.17
C LYS A 163 7.80 -23.97 20.26
N ILE A 164 6.58 -23.53 19.95
CA ILE A 164 5.41 -24.43 19.88
C ILE A 164 5.27 -25.15 18.54
N GLY A 165 6.25 -24.95 17.62
CA GLY A 165 6.26 -25.60 16.31
C GLY A 165 5.23 -25.05 15.33
N TYR A 166 4.78 -23.83 15.57
CA TYR A 166 3.76 -23.14 14.77
C TYR A 166 4.37 -21.93 14.08
N ASN A 167 5.01 -22.16 12.94
CA ASN A 167 5.53 -21.08 12.09
C ASN A 167 4.38 -20.41 11.33
N ASN A 168 3.46 -19.81 12.07
CA ASN A 168 2.41 -19.00 11.47
C ASN A 168 2.74 -17.51 11.63
N ASP A 169 3.44 -17.00 10.63
CA ASP A 169 3.81 -15.60 10.50
C ASP A 169 2.59 -14.67 10.58
N GLU A 170 1.42 -15.15 10.19
CA GLU A 170 0.18 -14.37 10.16
C GLU A 170 -0.30 -14.04 11.57
N LEU A 171 -0.27 -15.00 12.51
CA LEU A 171 -0.70 -14.73 13.89
C LEU A 171 0.30 -13.83 14.62
N ALA A 172 1.61 -14.08 14.45
CA ALA A 172 2.64 -13.21 14.98
C ALA A 172 2.50 -11.77 14.40
N THR A 173 2.24 -11.66 13.10
CA THR A 173 1.97 -10.37 12.43
C THR A 173 0.76 -9.67 13.02
N ILE A 174 -0.36 -10.38 13.26
CA ILE A 174 -1.57 -9.79 13.87
C ILE A 174 -1.27 -9.28 15.28
N ILE A 175 -0.58 -10.07 16.10
CA ILE A 175 -0.24 -9.67 17.48
C ILE A 175 0.72 -8.47 17.45
N ASN A 176 1.73 -8.47 16.57
CA ASN A 176 2.66 -7.37 16.43
C ASN A 176 1.95 -6.09 15.93
N LEU A 177 0.99 -6.20 15.00
CA LEU A 177 0.15 -5.07 14.58
C LEU A 177 -0.68 -4.50 15.73
N LEU A 178 -1.26 -5.37 16.57
CA LEU A 178 -2.03 -4.94 17.73
C LEU A 178 -1.16 -4.30 18.83
N ASN A 179 0.14 -4.62 18.85
CA ASN A 179 1.12 -4.01 19.75
C ASN A 179 1.68 -2.71 19.20
N MET A 180 1.42 -2.38 17.93
CA MET A 180 1.86 -1.12 17.34
C MET A 180 1.10 0.05 17.97
N LYS A 181 1.83 0.95 18.59
CA LYS A 181 1.25 2.20 19.10
C LYS A 181 0.95 3.14 17.93
N GLU A 182 -0.18 3.83 18.01
CA GLU A 182 -0.53 4.85 17.02
C GLU A 182 0.58 5.92 16.90
N ASN A 183 1.21 6.28 18.03
CA ASN A 183 2.34 7.20 18.08
C ASN A 183 3.62 6.71 17.37
N SER A 184 3.73 5.41 17.09
CA SER A 184 4.90 4.90 16.36
C SER A 184 4.96 5.39 14.91
N LEU A 185 3.86 5.90 14.37
CA LEU A 185 3.82 6.55 13.06
C LEU A 185 4.49 7.93 13.07
N ASN A 186 4.61 8.59 14.23
CA ASN A 186 5.28 9.88 14.36
C ASN A 186 6.77 9.83 14.06
N GLU A 187 7.39 8.65 14.19
CA GLU A 187 8.80 8.43 13.84
C GLU A 187 9.08 8.66 12.34
N PHE A 188 8.03 8.60 11.50
CA PHE A 188 8.14 8.86 10.06
C PHE A 188 8.01 10.34 9.71
N ASN A 189 7.57 11.17 10.66
CA ASN A 189 7.45 12.60 10.45
C ASN A 189 8.84 13.24 10.32
N PHE A 190 8.94 14.25 9.47
CA PHE A 190 10.13 15.09 9.39
C PHE A 190 10.12 16.13 10.51
N SER A 191 11.26 16.35 11.15
CA SER A 191 11.43 17.48 12.05
C SER A 191 11.42 18.81 11.28
N GLU A 192 11.22 19.92 11.97
CA GLU A 192 11.30 21.26 11.35
C GLU A 192 12.68 21.52 10.74
N GLU A 193 13.76 21.03 11.36
CA GLU A 193 15.12 21.17 10.86
C GLU A 193 15.35 20.31 9.60
N GLU A 194 14.87 19.07 9.57
CA GLU A 194 14.90 18.20 8.39
C GLU A 194 14.12 18.83 7.23
N LEU A 195 12.91 19.34 7.49
CA LEU A 195 12.09 20.03 6.48
C LEU A 195 12.77 21.28 5.95
N GLU A 196 13.43 22.06 6.82
CA GLU A 196 14.15 23.26 6.41
C GLU A 196 15.35 22.92 5.53
N THR A 197 16.13 21.90 5.89
CA THR A 197 17.28 21.44 5.12
C THR A 197 16.86 20.92 3.74
N ILE A 198 15.84 20.08 3.68
CA ILE A 198 15.23 19.60 2.44
C ILE A 198 14.83 20.79 1.59
N ARG A 199 14.11 21.73 2.16
CA ARG A 199 13.61 22.94 1.54
C ARG A 199 14.71 23.76 0.88
N GLN A 200 15.75 24.13 1.62
CA GLN A 200 16.84 24.94 1.11
C GLN A 200 17.59 24.25 -0.03
N THR A 201 17.86 22.96 0.13
CA THR A 201 18.58 22.15 -0.86
C THR A 201 17.83 22.08 -2.19
N TYR A 202 16.55 21.75 -2.14
CA TYR A 202 15.77 21.55 -3.37
C TYR A 202 15.41 22.87 -4.04
N ILE A 203 15.17 23.95 -3.29
CA ILE A 203 15.02 25.30 -3.86
C ILE A 203 16.25 25.69 -4.66
N LYS A 204 17.42 25.50 -4.08
CA LYS A 204 18.66 25.88 -4.73
C LYS A 204 18.81 25.17 -6.06
N ILE A 205 18.49 23.87 -6.13
CA ILE A 205 18.55 23.11 -7.39
C ILE A 205 17.65 23.75 -8.45
N ILE A 206 16.44 24.17 -8.12
CA ILE A 206 15.54 24.75 -9.10
C ILE A 206 16.00 26.16 -9.46
N SER A 207 16.28 27.00 -8.46
CA SER A 207 16.66 28.41 -8.70
C SER A 207 17.93 28.55 -9.53
N ASP A 208 18.87 27.63 -9.39
CA ASP A 208 20.12 27.61 -10.14
C ASP A 208 19.93 27.17 -11.62
N ASN A 209 18.77 26.62 -11.97
CA ASN A 209 18.47 26.08 -13.31
C ASN A 209 17.35 26.82 -14.04
N VAL A 210 16.90 27.97 -13.53
CA VAL A 210 15.88 28.81 -14.16
C VAL A 210 16.32 30.26 -14.19
N SER A 211 15.87 31.02 -15.18
CA SER A 211 16.11 32.44 -15.29
C SER A 211 14.90 33.26 -14.86
N SER A 212 15.07 34.57 -14.63
CA SER A 212 13.94 35.46 -14.28
C SER A 212 12.88 35.56 -15.40
N SER A 213 13.26 35.29 -16.64
CA SER A 213 12.34 35.26 -17.79
C SER A 213 11.36 34.09 -17.79
N ASN A 214 11.66 33.02 -17.04
CA ASN A 214 10.74 31.89 -16.89
C ASN A 214 9.51 32.25 -16.03
N PHE A 215 9.54 33.36 -15.28
CA PHE A 215 8.50 33.71 -14.34
C PHE A 215 7.52 34.75 -14.87
N SER A 216 6.24 34.49 -14.61
CA SER A 216 5.15 35.42 -14.95
C SER A 216 4.16 35.54 -13.78
N LYS A 217 3.32 36.59 -13.85
CA LYS A 217 2.27 36.85 -12.86
C LYS A 217 0.97 37.20 -13.58
N GLN A 218 -0.11 36.65 -13.08
CA GLN A 218 -1.47 37.02 -13.43
C GLN A 218 -2.24 37.37 -12.14
N SER A 219 -2.90 38.51 -12.11
CA SER A 219 -3.59 39.00 -10.91
C SER A 219 -5.10 38.91 -11.07
N ASN A 220 -5.81 38.81 -9.95
CA ASN A 220 -7.28 38.82 -9.86
C ASN A 220 -7.94 37.68 -10.65
N MET A 221 -7.35 36.50 -10.65
CA MET A 221 -8.00 35.31 -11.18
C MET A 221 -9.01 34.75 -10.20
N LEU A 222 -10.06 34.11 -10.71
CA LEU A 222 -10.99 33.33 -9.91
C LEU A 222 -10.69 31.85 -10.11
N ILE A 223 -10.46 31.14 -9.02
CA ILE A 223 -10.37 29.69 -9.01
C ILE A 223 -11.40 29.10 -8.06
N LYS A 224 -11.85 27.88 -8.35
CA LYS A 224 -12.77 27.14 -7.49
C LYS A 224 -11.99 26.05 -6.77
N ILE A 225 -12.12 25.97 -5.44
CA ILE A 225 -11.61 24.87 -4.61
C ILE A 225 -12.80 24.31 -3.83
N LYS A 226 -13.07 23.01 -3.97
CA LYS A 226 -14.30 22.41 -3.45
C LYS A 226 -15.52 23.21 -3.97
N ASP A 227 -16.30 23.83 -3.11
CA ASP A 227 -17.48 24.61 -3.48
C ASP A 227 -17.29 26.12 -3.35
N LYS A 228 -16.07 26.60 -3.04
CA LYS A 228 -15.78 28.02 -2.81
C LYS A 228 -14.94 28.63 -3.93
N ASN A 229 -15.25 29.90 -4.24
CA ASN A 229 -14.48 30.69 -5.19
C ASN A 229 -13.44 31.55 -4.45
N PHE A 230 -12.22 31.55 -4.96
CA PHE A 230 -11.09 32.33 -4.44
C PHE A 230 -10.62 33.33 -5.51
N ALA A 231 -10.54 34.60 -5.13
CA ALA A 231 -9.85 35.60 -5.94
C ALA A 231 -8.34 35.54 -5.63
N VAL A 232 -7.52 35.20 -6.60
CA VAL A 232 -6.11 34.85 -6.40
C VAL A 232 -5.17 35.64 -7.30
N ASN A 233 -3.90 35.74 -6.90
CA ASN A 233 -2.80 36.06 -7.79
C ASN A 233 -2.10 34.74 -8.16
N ALA A 234 -1.88 34.51 -9.45
CA ALA A 234 -1.16 33.36 -9.96
C ALA A 234 0.27 33.75 -10.32
N TYR A 235 1.24 33.10 -9.70
CA TYR A 235 2.65 33.21 -10.02
C TYR A 235 3.07 31.95 -10.73
N SER A 236 3.65 32.06 -11.93
CA SER A 236 3.94 30.92 -12.79
C SER A 236 5.43 30.82 -13.10
N LEU A 237 5.94 29.59 -13.09
CA LEU A 237 7.22 29.18 -13.64
C LEU A 237 6.94 28.39 -14.93
N ASN A 238 7.43 28.88 -16.06
CA ASN A 238 7.25 28.24 -17.36
C ASN A 238 8.57 27.57 -17.75
N LEU A 239 8.53 26.28 -18.03
CA LEU A 239 9.69 25.45 -18.34
C LEU A 239 9.54 24.83 -19.73
N THR A 240 10.62 24.88 -20.50
CA THR A 240 10.77 24.03 -21.69
C THR A 240 10.99 22.59 -21.26
N LYS A 241 10.82 21.66 -22.18
CA LYS A 241 11.09 20.23 -21.96
C LYS A 241 12.51 19.97 -21.45
N GLU A 242 13.49 20.65 -22.03
CA GLU A 242 14.90 20.53 -21.66
C GLU A 242 15.17 21.04 -20.24
N GLU A 243 14.66 22.24 -19.90
CA GLU A 243 14.78 22.79 -18.54
C GLU A 243 14.11 21.89 -17.51
N LEU A 244 12.91 21.40 -17.81
CA LEU A 244 12.19 20.47 -16.92
C LEU A 244 12.98 19.18 -16.69
N ASN A 245 13.46 18.54 -17.76
CA ASN A 245 14.21 17.29 -17.65
C ASN A 245 15.50 17.49 -16.86
N ASN A 246 16.24 18.57 -17.10
CA ASN A 246 17.45 18.91 -16.37
C ASN A 246 17.19 19.11 -14.87
N ILE A 247 16.17 19.87 -14.52
CA ILE A 247 15.76 20.09 -13.13
C ILE A 247 15.33 18.77 -12.51
N TYR A 248 14.52 17.98 -13.20
CA TYR A 248 13.98 16.72 -12.69
C TYR A 248 15.07 15.69 -12.41
N ILE A 249 16.04 15.56 -13.33
CA ILE A 249 17.21 14.69 -13.10
C ILE A 249 17.99 15.12 -11.86
N LYS A 250 18.29 16.42 -11.72
CA LYS A 250 19.02 16.94 -10.55
C LYS A 250 18.28 16.75 -9.25
N LEU A 251 16.95 16.90 -9.25
CA LEU A 251 16.12 16.63 -8.08
C LEU A 251 16.12 15.14 -7.73
N LEU A 252 16.01 14.25 -8.71
CA LEU A 252 16.07 12.81 -8.50
C LEU A 252 17.45 12.36 -7.97
N GLU A 253 18.53 12.91 -8.51
CA GLU A 253 19.88 12.66 -8.00
C GLU A 253 20.05 13.14 -6.55
N GLN A 254 19.44 14.28 -6.20
CA GLN A 254 19.45 14.77 -4.81
C GLN A 254 18.63 13.84 -3.90
N VAL A 255 17.42 13.43 -4.29
CA VAL A 255 16.56 12.51 -3.52
C VAL A 255 17.26 11.19 -3.27
N LYS A 256 18.01 10.67 -4.26
CA LYS A 256 18.77 9.42 -4.15
C LYS A 256 19.81 9.42 -3.03
N GLN A 257 20.32 10.58 -2.66
CA GLN A 257 21.38 10.75 -1.65
C GLN A 257 20.94 11.56 -0.42
N ASP A 258 19.67 11.95 -0.33
CA ASP A 258 19.15 12.74 0.79
C ASP A 258 18.95 11.85 2.01
N GLU A 259 19.88 11.97 2.99
CA GLU A 259 19.86 11.17 4.21
C GLU A 259 18.58 11.36 5.04
N ASN A 260 17.95 12.55 5.02
CA ASN A 260 16.69 12.77 5.73
C ASN A 260 15.57 11.87 5.17
N ILE A 261 15.53 11.71 3.85
CA ILE A 261 14.56 10.85 3.18
C ILE A 261 14.92 9.38 3.37
N LEU A 262 16.19 9.02 3.14
CA LEU A 262 16.66 7.64 3.20
C LEU A 262 16.53 7.05 4.61
N ASN A 263 16.80 7.81 5.66
CA ASN A 263 16.62 7.38 7.04
C ASN A 263 15.15 7.12 7.39
N LYS A 264 14.19 7.86 6.79
CA LYS A 264 12.76 7.54 6.98
C LYS A 264 12.39 6.21 6.29
N LEU A 265 12.97 5.92 5.12
CA LEU A 265 12.77 4.63 4.45
C LEU A 265 13.36 3.47 5.26
N ASP A 266 14.53 3.64 5.86
CA ASP A 266 15.14 2.66 6.76
C ASP A 266 14.24 2.38 7.97
N LYS A 267 13.68 3.43 8.61
CA LYS A 267 12.70 3.27 9.70
C LYS A 267 11.42 2.54 9.26
N ILE A 268 10.92 2.84 8.06
CA ILE A 268 9.77 2.11 7.49
C ILE A 268 10.13 0.63 7.30
N GLN A 269 11.33 0.35 6.78
CA GLN A 269 11.83 -1.00 6.61
C GLN A 269 11.92 -1.75 7.94
N GLU A 270 12.48 -1.13 8.98
CA GLU A 270 12.59 -1.68 10.32
C GLU A 270 11.22 -2.05 10.90
N LYS A 271 10.22 -1.15 10.78
CA LYS A 271 8.86 -1.41 11.26
C LYS A 271 8.16 -2.54 10.48
N ILE A 272 8.31 -2.55 9.15
CA ILE A 272 7.74 -3.64 8.32
C ILE A 272 8.42 -4.97 8.66
N SER A 273 9.73 -4.97 8.88
CA SER A 273 10.48 -6.16 9.28
C SER A 273 10.07 -6.64 10.67
N ALA A 274 9.86 -5.74 11.62
CA ALA A 274 9.36 -6.08 12.96
C ALA A 274 7.94 -6.69 12.94
N ILE A 275 7.09 -6.26 11.99
CA ILE A 275 5.76 -6.84 11.79
C ILE A 275 5.86 -8.23 11.12
N LYS A 276 6.85 -8.43 10.23
CA LYS A 276 7.02 -9.63 9.40
C LYS A 276 8.27 -10.42 9.78
N GLU A 277 8.50 -10.68 11.04
CA GLU A 277 9.72 -11.33 11.55
C GLU A 277 10.17 -12.61 10.79
N SER A 278 9.34 -13.23 9.99
CA SER A 278 9.58 -14.54 9.41
C SER A 278 9.56 -14.63 7.89
N THR A 279 9.24 -13.59 7.18
CA THR A 279 9.35 -13.65 5.71
C THR A 279 10.74 -13.20 5.28
N ASN A 280 11.56 -14.17 4.82
CA ASN A 280 12.80 -13.97 4.04
C ASN A 280 12.53 -13.19 2.72
N SER A 281 11.75 -12.12 2.79
CA SER A 281 11.68 -11.18 1.68
C SER A 281 12.79 -10.15 1.90
N ASP A 282 13.96 -10.41 1.32
CA ASP A 282 15.05 -9.46 1.07
C ASP A 282 14.59 -8.23 0.27
N THR A 283 13.46 -7.65 0.65
CA THR A 283 12.97 -6.44 0.01
C THR A 283 13.50 -5.22 0.74
N ASN A 284 14.74 -4.91 0.50
CA ASN A 284 15.31 -3.63 0.93
C ASN A 284 14.53 -2.50 0.21
N ILE A 285 13.64 -1.83 0.96
CA ILE A 285 12.78 -0.75 0.43
C ILE A 285 13.65 0.39 -0.11
N LYS A 286 14.73 0.73 0.58
CA LYS A 286 15.67 1.78 0.20
C LYS A 286 16.39 1.45 -1.11
N GLU A 287 16.90 0.23 -1.27
CA GLU A 287 17.53 -0.20 -2.52
C GLU A 287 16.55 -0.14 -3.69
N LYS A 288 15.35 -0.68 -3.52
CA LYS A 288 14.30 -0.60 -4.55
C LYS A 288 13.88 0.82 -4.89
N PHE A 289 13.87 1.70 -3.91
CA PHE A 289 13.61 3.13 -4.12
C PHE A 289 14.71 3.76 -4.97
N ILE A 290 15.98 3.50 -4.62
CA ILE A 290 17.15 4.00 -5.37
C ILE A 290 17.16 3.44 -6.80
N GLU A 291 17.03 2.13 -6.98
CA GLU A 291 16.95 1.49 -8.30
C GLU A 291 15.87 2.12 -9.19
N LYS A 292 14.74 2.45 -8.58
CA LYS A 292 13.64 3.05 -9.30
C LYS A 292 13.93 4.49 -9.73
N ILE A 293 14.60 5.27 -8.87
CA ILE A 293 15.08 6.61 -9.22
C ILE A 293 16.07 6.50 -10.38
N GLU A 294 17.05 5.61 -10.30
CA GLU A 294 18.06 5.42 -11.35
C GLU A 294 17.43 4.98 -12.69
N LYS A 295 16.45 4.10 -12.62
CA LYS A 295 15.70 3.71 -13.81
C LYS A 295 14.95 4.90 -14.41
N THR A 296 14.30 5.72 -13.59
CA THR A 296 13.60 6.92 -14.05
C THR A 296 14.57 7.93 -14.68
N ILE A 297 15.74 8.16 -14.08
CA ILE A 297 16.77 9.03 -14.66
C ILE A 297 17.24 8.50 -16.03
N LYS A 298 17.48 7.19 -16.16
CA LYS A 298 17.85 6.57 -17.43
C LYS A 298 16.74 6.74 -18.49
N GLU A 299 15.48 6.56 -18.10
CA GLU A 299 14.33 6.74 -18.99
C GLU A 299 14.21 8.20 -19.47
N ILE A 300 14.42 9.18 -18.61
CA ILE A 300 14.43 10.60 -18.99
C ILE A 300 15.56 10.89 -19.98
N ASN A 301 16.77 10.41 -19.69
CA ASN A 301 17.93 10.62 -20.55
C ASN A 301 17.80 9.95 -21.94
N SER A 302 17.20 8.76 -21.99
CA SER A 302 17.09 7.98 -23.24
C SER A 302 15.92 8.41 -24.13
N ASN A 303 14.78 8.74 -23.52
CA ASN A 303 13.53 8.96 -24.25
C ASN A 303 13.13 10.42 -24.32
N ASN A 304 13.92 11.32 -23.70
CA ASN A 304 13.59 12.73 -23.58
C ASN A 304 12.12 12.91 -23.17
N ILE A 305 11.73 12.24 -22.07
CA ILE A 305 10.36 12.14 -21.57
C ILE A 305 9.94 13.52 -21.04
N GLY A 306 8.72 13.94 -21.33
CA GLY A 306 8.13 15.17 -20.85
C GLY A 306 7.36 15.89 -21.93
N SER A 307 6.45 16.76 -21.51
CA SER A 307 5.70 17.63 -22.43
C SER A 307 6.59 18.73 -22.98
N GLU A 308 6.29 19.23 -24.16
CA GLU A 308 7.06 20.32 -24.80
C GLU A 308 7.15 21.58 -23.93
N THR A 309 6.09 21.81 -23.12
CA THR A 309 6.05 22.91 -22.16
C THR A 309 5.41 22.42 -20.85
N THR A 310 5.96 22.87 -19.73
CA THR A 310 5.37 22.65 -18.41
C THR A 310 5.28 23.96 -17.66
N LYS A 311 4.14 24.20 -17.03
CA LYS A 311 3.89 25.39 -16.24
C LYS A 311 3.57 25.00 -14.81
N ILE A 312 4.36 25.50 -13.87
CA ILE A 312 4.08 25.37 -12.43
C ILE A 312 3.47 26.69 -11.96
N ILE A 313 2.29 26.63 -11.35
CA ILE A 313 1.55 27.82 -10.95
C ILE A 313 1.27 27.76 -9.47
N VAL A 314 1.57 28.85 -8.76
CA VAL A 314 1.21 29.03 -7.35
C VAL A 314 0.13 30.10 -7.25
N TYR A 315 -1.00 29.72 -6.69
CA TYR A 315 -2.16 30.60 -6.51
C TYR A 315 -2.19 31.14 -5.08
N GLU A 316 -2.05 32.42 -4.95
CA GLU A 316 -2.02 33.15 -3.68
C GLU A 316 -3.35 33.86 -3.43
N ASN A 317 -3.94 33.67 -2.26
CA ASN A 317 -5.06 34.42 -1.73
C ASN A 317 -4.70 35.00 -0.35
N LYS A 318 -4.84 36.31 -0.15
CA LYS A 318 -4.57 36.99 1.13
C LYS A 318 -3.23 36.62 1.76
N LYS A 319 -2.17 36.53 0.97
CA LYS A 319 -0.79 36.11 1.36
C LYS A 319 -0.66 34.64 1.80
N GLN A 320 -1.64 33.81 1.54
CA GLN A 320 -1.58 32.36 1.70
C GLN A 320 -1.58 31.69 0.32
N THR A 321 -0.91 30.56 0.21
CA THR A 321 -1.05 29.70 -0.96
C THR A 321 -2.28 28.85 -0.77
N VAL A 322 -3.16 28.80 -1.77
CA VAL A 322 -4.39 28.02 -1.74
C VAL A 322 -4.39 26.89 -2.75
N ARG A 323 -3.58 27.02 -3.82
CA ARG A 323 -3.37 25.96 -4.81
C ARG A 323 -1.98 26.06 -5.40
N THR A 324 -1.39 24.91 -5.72
CA THR A 324 -0.27 24.81 -6.66
C THR A 324 -0.68 23.86 -7.77
N ALA A 325 -0.52 24.28 -9.02
CA ALA A 325 -0.86 23.46 -10.19
C ALA A 325 0.38 23.17 -11.02
N ILE A 326 0.45 21.97 -11.59
CA ILE A 326 1.42 21.59 -12.64
C ILE A 326 0.62 21.33 -13.90
N GLN A 327 0.77 22.20 -14.88
CA GLN A 327 0.05 22.14 -16.16
C GLN A 327 0.99 21.71 -17.27
N THR A 328 0.56 20.72 -18.02
CA THR A 328 1.16 20.27 -19.28
C THR A 328 0.08 20.28 -20.36
N PRO A 329 0.42 20.13 -21.66
CA PRO A 329 -0.59 19.99 -22.72
C PRO A 329 -1.54 18.80 -22.52
N ASP A 330 -1.09 17.74 -21.83
CA ASP A 330 -1.82 16.47 -21.72
C ASP A 330 -2.62 16.35 -20.44
N TYR A 331 -2.15 16.98 -19.35
CA TYR A 331 -2.77 16.87 -18.03
C TYR A 331 -2.44 18.03 -17.12
N GLU A 332 -3.23 18.20 -16.09
CA GLU A 332 -3.00 19.11 -14.97
C GLU A 332 -3.01 18.33 -13.67
N ILE A 333 -2.11 18.69 -12.74
CA ILE A 333 -2.11 18.17 -11.36
C ILE A 333 -2.28 19.37 -10.44
N ASP A 334 -3.38 19.38 -9.70
CA ASP A 334 -3.69 20.40 -8.71
C ASP A 334 -3.39 19.90 -7.30
N PHE A 335 -2.77 20.77 -6.51
CA PHE A 335 -2.54 20.60 -5.07
C PHE A 335 -3.27 21.73 -4.37
N ASP A 336 -4.45 21.43 -3.84
CA ASP A 336 -5.23 22.36 -3.06
C ASP A 336 -4.87 22.26 -1.59
N TYR A 337 -4.79 23.40 -0.95
CA TYR A 337 -4.70 23.49 0.49
C TYR A 337 -5.43 24.75 0.97
N THR A 338 -6.39 24.57 1.87
CA THR A 338 -7.11 25.69 2.42
C THR A 338 -7.81 25.32 3.73
N ASN A 339 -8.10 26.34 4.54
CA ASN A 339 -9.01 26.23 5.66
C ASN A 339 -10.37 26.78 5.23
N LEU A 340 -11.37 25.91 5.15
CA LEU A 340 -12.73 26.22 4.74
C LEU A 340 -13.64 26.20 5.98
N ASP A 341 -13.89 27.39 6.58
CA ASP A 341 -14.80 27.53 7.72
C ASP A 341 -14.45 26.64 8.94
N GLY A 342 -13.17 26.50 9.23
CA GLY A 342 -12.65 25.63 10.30
C GLY A 342 -12.26 24.23 9.85
N GLU A 343 -12.67 23.80 8.65
CA GLU A 343 -12.27 22.54 8.05
C GLU A 343 -10.92 22.69 7.35
N GLN A 344 -9.94 21.89 7.70
CA GLN A 344 -8.70 21.77 6.94
C GLN A 344 -8.96 20.87 5.73
N TYR A 345 -8.69 21.40 4.54
CA TYR A 345 -8.89 20.71 3.28
C TYR A 345 -7.58 20.65 2.51
N VAL A 346 -7.18 19.45 2.14
CA VAL A 346 -6.06 19.18 1.23
C VAL A 346 -6.54 18.24 0.13
N ASN A 347 -6.26 18.60 -1.12
CA ASN A 347 -6.63 17.76 -2.26
C ASN A 347 -5.48 17.70 -3.25
N ILE A 348 -5.21 16.53 -3.75
CA ILE A 348 -4.28 16.30 -4.86
C ILE A 348 -5.09 15.62 -5.95
N GLU A 349 -5.29 16.31 -7.07
CA GLU A 349 -6.05 15.74 -8.17
C GLU A 349 -5.31 15.82 -9.49
N LYS A 350 -5.50 14.82 -10.33
CA LYS A 350 -5.04 14.78 -11.70
C LYS A 350 -6.22 14.92 -12.64
N LEU A 351 -6.13 15.90 -13.52
CA LEU A 351 -7.12 16.23 -14.52
C LEU A 351 -6.57 15.87 -15.92
N ILE A 352 -7.37 15.24 -16.75
CA ILE A 352 -7.10 15.02 -18.17
C ILE A 352 -8.24 15.68 -18.93
N LYS A 353 -7.93 16.66 -19.78
CA LYS A 353 -8.93 17.46 -20.51
C LYS A 353 -10.02 18.00 -19.56
N GLU A 354 -9.59 18.59 -18.45
CA GLU A 354 -10.44 19.17 -17.40
C GLU A 354 -11.32 18.15 -16.63
N LYS A 355 -11.20 16.85 -16.92
CA LYS A 355 -11.91 15.80 -16.19
C LYS A 355 -11.02 15.19 -15.12
N LYS A 356 -11.54 15.05 -13.91
CA LYS A 356 -10.84 14.40 -12.80
C LYS A 356 -10.61 12.92 -13.12
N GLU A 357 -9.34 12.51 -13.24
CA GLU A 357 -8.94 11.11 -13.42
C GLU A 357 -8.71 10.44 -12.07
N LYS A 358 -8.02 11.13 -11.17
CA LYS A 358 -7.66 10.61 -9.84
C LYS A 358 -7.61 11.73 -8.85
N SER A 359 -7.94 11.43 -7.59
CA SER A 359 -7.71 12.36 -6.49
C SER A 359 -7.36 11.64 -5.19
N ILE A 360 -6.66 12.37 -4.33
CA ILE A 360 -6.45 12.05 -2.92
C ILE A 360 -6.89 13.29 -2.15
N THR A 361 -7.93 13.15 -1.36
CA THR A 361 -8.49 14.25 -0.56
C THR A 361 -8.30 13.93 0.91
N PHE A 362 -7.87 14.90 1.67
CA PHE A 362 -7.84 14.89 3.12
C PHE A 362 -8.70 16.03 3.64
N ASP A 363 -9.68 15.69 4.47
CA ASP A 363 -10.54 16.63 5.18
C ASP A 363 -10.40 16.42 6.69
N LYS A 364 -10.23 17.49 7.45
CA LYS A 364 -10.31 17.45 8.91
C LYS A 364 -11.19 18.57 9.42
N MET A 365 -12.19 18.20 10.17
CA MET A 365 -13.11 19.10 10.86
C MET A 365 -13.28 18.63 12.28
N ASP A 366 -12.93 19.46 13.25
CA ASP A 366 -12.95 19.14 14.68
C ASP A 366 -12.22 17.80 14.97
N GLU A 367 -12.93 16.84 15.56
CA GLU A 367 -12.42 15.52 15.94
C GLU A 367 -12.52 14.47 14.81
N LYS A 368 -13.02 14.87 13.63
CA LYS A 368 -13.19 13.97 12.48
C LYS A 368 -12.14 14.24 11.42
N SER A 369 -11.48 13.16 10.97
CA SER A 369 -10.56 13.19 9.83
C SER A 369 -11.01 12.19 8.77
N THR A 370 -10.95 12.57 7.51
CA THR A 370 -11.31 11.70 6.38
C THR A 370 -10.22 11.75 5.32
N ILE A 371 -9.79 10.60 4.83
CA ILE A 371 -8.92 10.45 3.65
C ILE A 371 -9.73 9.73 2.59
N THR A 372 -9.81 10.29 1.39
CA THR A 372 -10.51 9.67 0.26
C THR A 372 -9.56 9.56 -0.93
N ILE A 373 -9.47 8.38 -1.51
CA ILE A 373 -8.72 8.11 -2.73
C ILE A 373 -9.71 7.70 -3.81
N GLU A 374 -9.76 8.47 -4.89
CA GLU A 374 -10.65 8.21 -6.02
C GLU A 374 -9.82 7.92 -7.28
N ASN A 375 -10.28 6.95 -8.04
CA ASN A 375 -9.78 6.67 -9.37
C ASN A 375 -10.99 6.58 -10.30
N ASN A 376 -11.24 7.64 -11.04
CA ASN A 376 -12.40 7.80 -11.93
C ASN A 376 -12.15 7.23 -13.33
N ASN A 377 -11.44 6.12 -13.44
CA ASN A 377 -11.35 5.39 -14.71
C ASN A 377 -12.78 5.04 -15.17
N GLU A 378 -13.15 5.46 -16.38
CA GLU A 378 -14.52 5.27 -16.93
C GLU A 378 -14.95 3.80 -16.95
N GLU A 379 -14.01 2.86 -17.10
CA GLU A 379 -14.30 1.42 -17.11
C GLU A 379 -14.54 0.85 -15.72
N ASN A 380 -13.80 1.28 -14.73
CA ASN A 380 -13.90 0.77 -13.36
C ASN A 380 -13.50 1.83 -12.32
N PRO A 381 -14.40 2.75 -11.93
CA PRO A 381 -14.15 3.72 -10.88
C PRO A 381 -13.98 2.99 -9.54
N ILE A 382 -12.96 3.40 -8.79
CA ILE A 382 -12.66 2.87 -7.45
C ILE A 382 -12.59 4.05 -6.48
N ILE A 383 -13.30 3.91 -5.36
CA ILE A 383 -13.25 4.85 -4.24
C ILE A 383 -12.79 4.08 -3.00
N ILE A 384 -11.74 4.59 -2.37
CA ILE A 384 -11.29 4.11 -1.06
C ILE A 384 -11.33 5.31 -0.12
N SER A 385 -12.04 5.19 1.00
CA SER A 385 -12.06 6.22 2.03
C SER A 385 -11.76 5.64 3.40
N PHE A 386 -11.02 6.42 4.20
CA PHE A 386 -10.77 6.14 5.60
C PHE A 386 -11.23 7.34 6.42
N GLU A 387 -12.03 7.06 7.43
CA GLU A 387 -12.56 8.07 8.35
C GLU A 387 -12.17 7.70 9.78
N LYS A 388 -11.65 8.65 10.53
CA LYS A 388 -11.38 8.55 11.97
C LYS A 388 -12.18 9.62 12.67
N THR A 389 -12.87 9.24 13.76
CA THR A 389 -13.58 10.18 14.64
C THR A 389 -13.18 9.90 16.07
N ASN A 390 -12.77 10.92 16.80
CA ASN A 390 -12.46 10.86 18.21
C ASN A 390 -13.60 11.50 19.03
N GLY A 391 -13.82 11.02 20.24
CA GLY A 391 -14.83 11.58 21.13
C GLY A 391 -14.69 11.05 22.55
N ILE A 392 -15.52 11.56 23.45
CA ILE A 392 -15.63 11.07 24.84
C ILE A 392 -17.07 10.62 25.05
N GLN A 393 -17.23 9.39 25.52
CA GLN A 393 -18.53 8.83 25.88
C GLN A 393 -18.42 8.11 27.24
N ASN A 394 -19.27 8.44 28.21
CA ASN A 394 -19.26 7.86 29.55
C ASN A 394 -17.88 7.93 30.24
N ASN A 395 -17.18 9.04 30.12
CA ASN A 395 -15.81 9.26 30.63
C ASN A 395 -14.72 8.35 30.01
N LYS A 396 -15.02 7.67 28.91
CA LYS A 396 -14.05 6.90 28.14
C LYS A 396 -13.74 7.61 26.85
N GLN A 397 -12.50 7.52 26.40
CA GLN A 397 -12.17 7.94 25.03
C GLN A 397 -12.75 6.91 24.05
N VAL A 398 -13.41 7.40 23.02
CA VAL A 398 -14.01 6.57 21.97
C VAL A 398 -13.43 7.01 20.63
N LYS A 399 -12.77 6.08 19.95
CA LYS A 399 -12.28 6.27 18.59
C LYS A 399 -13.09 5.39 17.64
N LYS A 400 -13.58 5.96 16.56
CA LYS A 400 -14.31 5.23 15.52
C LYS A 400 -13.53 5.30 14.22
N TYR A 401 -13.37 4.17 13.58
CA TYR A 401 -12.67 4.02 12.31
C TYR A 401 -13.63 3.42 11.29
N LEU A 402 -13.64 3.97 10.09
CA LEU A 402 -14.43 3.47 8.98
C LEU A 402 -13.57 3.46 7.73
N LEU A 403 -13.24 2.25 7.26
CA LEU A 403 -12.61 2.05 5.97
C LEU A 403 -13.66 1.58 4.97
N LYS A 404 -13.77 2.27 3.85
CA LYS A 404 -14.69 1.92 2.75
C LYS A 404 -13.90 1.64 1.49
N TYR A 405 -14.34 0.66 0.75
CA TYR A 405 -13.97 0.39 -0.62
C TYR A 405 -15.24 0.28 -1.45
N GLU A 406 -15.27 0.92 -2.61
CA GLU A 406 -16.38 0.87 -3.54
C GLU A 406 -15.88 0.86 -4.98
N ASP A 407 -16.41 -0.07 -5.79
CA ASP A 407 -16.28 -0.09 -7.23
C ASP A 407 -17.66 -0.33 -7.87
N LYS A 408 -17.74 -0.54 -9.21
CA LYS A 408 -19.00 -0.76 -9.91
C LYS A 408 -19.76 -2.02 -9.45
N SER A 409 -19.07 -3.00 -8.90
CA SER A 409 -19.59 -4.34 -8.65
C SER A 409 -19.77 -4.68 -7.18
N GLN A 410 -19.03 -3.98 -6.31
CA GLN A 410 -18.95 -4.33 -4.89
C GLN A 410 -18.65 -3.14 -4.01
N ARG A 411 -19.09 -3.24 -2.76
CA ARG A 411 -18.79 -2.31 -1.68
C ARG A 411 -18.41 -3.08 -0.43
N ALA A 412 -17.32 -2.70 0.20
CA ALA A 412 -16.87 -3.24 1.47
C ALA A 412 -16.66 -2.10 2.47
N GLU A 413 -17.15 -2.26 3.69
CA GLU A 413 -16.93 -1.33 4.79
C GLU A 413 -16.41 -2.10 6.00
N LEU A 414 -15.28 -1.68 6.54
CA LEU A 414 -14.77 -2.12 7.83
C LEU A 414 -15.05 -1.01 8.85
N ASN A 415 -15.94 -1.30 9.80
CA ASN A 415 -16.27 -0.42 10.91
C ASN A 415 -15.57 -0.94 12.17
N ALA A 416 -14.76 -0.12 12.81
CA ALA A 416 -14.15 -0.45 14.09
C ALA A 416 -14.41 0.65 15.10
N THR A 417 -14.74 0.27 16.33
CA THR A 417 -14.89 1.18 17.47
C THR A 417 -13.93 0.73 18.55
N GLN A 418 -13.10 1.67 19.03
CA GLN A 418 -12.21 1.47 20.16
C GLN A 418 -12.67 2.33 21.33
N GLU A 419 -12.93 1.71 22.47
CA GLU A 419 -13.16 2.39 23.74
C GLU A 419 -11.90 2.26 24.60
N ILE A 420 -11.42 3.37 25.16
CA ILE A 420 -10.22 3.41 26.02
C ILE A 420 -10.66 3.91 27.39
N ASP A 421 -10.34 3.16 28.44
CA ASP A 421 -10.60 3.47 29.83
C ASP A 421 -9.26 3.56 30.59
N GLU A 422 -8.95 4.72 31.10
CA GLU A 422 -7.71 4.98 31.85
C GLU A 422 -7.82 4.56 33.33
N THR A 423 -9.04 4.18 33.77
CA THR A 423 -9.24 3.71 35.16
C THR A 423 -8.91 2.22 35.29
N ILE A 424 -7.69 1.90 35.67
CA ILE A 424 -7.27 0.50 35.91
C ILE A 424 -7.42 0.17 37.40
N ASN A 425 -8.57 -0.34 37.80
CA ASN A 425 -8.81 -0.80 39.18
C ASN A 425 -9.05 -2.32 39.29
N ASP A 426 -8.91 -3.09 38.21
CA ASP A 426 -9.29 -4.50 38.18
C ASP A 426 -8.09 -5.43 38.34
N GLU A 427 -8.39 -6.67 38.76
CA GLU A 427 -7.41 -7.74 38.81
C GLU A 427 -6.76 -7.95 37.44
N LYS A 428 -5.44 -8.01 37.43
CA LYS A 428 -4.65 -8.36 36.26
C LYS A 428 -4.62 -9.85 36.07
N GLU A 429 -4.84 -10.33 34.85
CA GLU A 429 -4.55 -11.71 34.46
C GLU A 429 -3.08 -12.01 34.75
N ASN A 430 -2.76 -13.22 35.22
CA ASN A 430 -1.41 -13.57 35.59
C ASN A 430 -1.13 -15.05 35.28
N PHE A 431 0.14 -15.37 35.08
CA PHE A 431 0.58 -16.76 34.97
C PHE A 431 0.61 -17.42 36.37
N THR A 432 -0.01 -18.59 36.48
CA THR A 432 0.03 -19.45 37.66
C THR A 432 0.44 -20.85 37.25
N THR A 433 0.81 -21.69 38.21
CA THR A 433 1.12 -23.11 37.97
C THR A 433 -0.07 -23.89 37.38
N ASP A 434 -1.29 -23.44 37.66
CA ASP A 434 -2.50 -24.12 37.23
C ASP A 434 -2.97 -23.67 35.84
N ASN A 435 -2.70 -22.39 35.46
CA ASN A 435 -3.17 -21.85 34.20
C ASN A 435 -2.08 -21.71 33.14
N ALA A 436 -0.82 -22.06 33.40
CA ALA A 436 0.27 -21.89 32.45
C ALA A 436 1.26 -23.06 32.45
N VAL A 437 1.73 -23.44 31.27
CA VAL A 437 2.85 -24.34 31.01
C VAL A 437 4.00 -23.55 30.44
N ASN A 438 5.11 -23.43 31.18
CA ASN A 438 6.27 -22.69 30.74
C ASN A 438 7.27 -23.60 30.02
N LEU A 439 7.43 -23.40 28.71
CA LEU A 439 8.32 -24.19 27.84
C LEU A 439 9.78 -24.11 28.25
N SER A 440 10.21 -22.99 28.88
CA SER A 440 11.59 -22.84 29.36
C SER A 440 11.94 -23.78 30.52
N ASN A 441 10.93 -24.34 31.19
CA ASN A 441 11.11 -25.26 32.32
C ASN A 441 10.95 -26.72 31.93
N LEU A 442 10.67 -27.03 30.65
CA LEU A 442 10.44 -28.40 30.17
C LEU A 442 11.71 -28.99 29.57
N ASN A 443 11.83 -30.31 29.61
CA ASN A 443 12.81 -31.00 28.79
C ASN A 443 12.33 -31.13 27.35
N GLU A 444 13.22 -31.51 26.44
CA GLU A 444 12.97 -31.55 25.00
C GLU A 444 11.79 -32.44 24.61
N GLU A 445 11.65 -33.61 25.28
CA GLU A 445 10.56 -34.55 25.03
C GLU A 445 9.21 -33.99 25.47
N GLN A 446 9.14 -33.35 26.63
CA GLN A 446 7.92 -32.69 27.12
C GLN A 446 7.53 -31.50 26.22
N ALA A 447 8.50 -30.69 25.80
CA ALA A 447 8.25 -29.59 24.86
C ALA A 447 7.67 -30.10 23.55
N LYS A 448 8.22 -31.17 22.99
CA LYS A 448 7.73 -31.80 21.75
C LYS A 448 6.31 -32.33 21.90
N GLN A 449 5.96 -32.96 23.04
CA GLN A 449 4.58 -33.39 23.30
C GLN A 449 3.59 -32.23 23.34
N ILE A 450 3.98 -31.07 23.92
CA ILE A 450 3.15 -29.85 23.89
C ILE A 450 2.99 -29.35 22.46
N GLN A 451 4.06 -29.29 21.67
CA GLN A 451 4.02 -28.88 20.26
C GLN A 451 3.04 -29.75 19.45
N GLU A 452 3.11 -31.06 19.58
CA GLU A 452 2.23 -31.99 18.86
C GLU A 452 0.75 -31.79 19.24
N ARG A 453 0.48 -31.60 20.54
CA ARG A 453 -0.88 -31.32 21.04
C ARG A 453 -1.43 -29.99 20.50
N VAL A 454 -0.64 -28.93 20.55
CA VAL A 454 -1.02 -27.61 20.02
C VAL A 454 -1.30 -27.71 18.55
N LYS A 455 -0.38 -28.31 17.79
CA LYS A 455 -0.52 -28.46 16.33
C LYS A 455 -1.78 -29.25 15.95
N SER A 456 -2.07 -30.34 16.65
CA SER A 456 -3.29 -31.13 16.42
C SER A 456 -4.54 -30.32 16.71
N ALA A 457 -4.59 -29.64 17.86
CA ALA A 457 -5.75 -28.87 18.30
C ALA A 457 -6.02 -27.67 17.37
N VAL A 458 -4.97 -26.92 16.97
CA VAL A 458 -5.09 -25.80 16.06
C VAL A 458 -5.58 -26.25 14.68
N ASN A 459 -5.06 -27.37 14.15
CA ASN A 459 -5.50 -27.88 12.85
C ASN A 459 -6.98 -28.31 12.90
N GLU A 460 -7.42 -29.01 13.95
CA GLU A 460 -8.83 -29.37 14.10
C GLU A 460 -9.75 -28.13 14.14
N LYS A 461 -9.34 -27.11 14.90
CA LYS A 461 -10.13 -25.87 14.99
C LYS A 461 -10.13 -25.09 13.69
N LYS A 462 -8.99 -25.02 12.99
CA LYS A 462 -8.85 -24.36 11.71
C LYS A 462 -9.87 -24.87 10.70
N GLU A 463 -10.05 -26.19 10.61
CA GLU A 463 -11.03 -26.76 9.68
C GLU A 463 -12.47 -26.41 10.09
N LYS A 464 -12.81 -26.49 11.37
CA LYS A 464 -14.14 -26.08 11.89
C LYS A 464 -14.44 -24.59 11.62
N VAL A 465 -13.45 -23.73 11.90
CA VAL A 465 -13.59 -22.28 11.68
C VAL A 465 -13.74 -21.98 10.18
N LYS A 466 -12.98 -22.67 9.32
CA LYS A 466 -13.12 -22.53 7.86
C LYS A 466 -14.53 -22.84 7.36
N GLU A 467 -15.11 -23.95 7.85
CA GLU A 467 -16.48 -24.34 7.48
C GLU A 467 -17.50 -23.30 7.96
N ASN A 468 -17.37 -22.82 9.21
CA ASN A 468 -18.34 -21.94 9.84
C ASN A 468 -18.34 -20.53 9.26
N ILE A 469 -17.17 -19.97 8.94
CA ILE A 469 -17.00 -18.58 8.50
C ILE A 469 -16.67 -18.44 7.02
N LYS A 470 -16.65 -19.54 6.25
CA LYS A 470 -16.35 -19.50 4.81
C LYS A 470 -15.14 -18.63 4.48
N ILE A 471 -14.01 -18.93 5.13
CA ILE A 471 -12.75 -18.13 5.02
C ILE A 471 -12.36 -17.89 3.56
N ASP A 472 -12.56 -18.88 2.69
CA ASP A 472 -12.24 -18.75 1.26
C ASP A 472 -13.03 -17.61 0.59
N ASP A 473 -14.29 -17.40 1.00
CA ASP A 473 -15.10 -16.29 0.50
C ASP A 473 -14.53 -14.95 0.93
N ILE A 474 -14.05 -14.85 2.19
CA ILE A 474 -13.39 -13.62 2.71
C ILE A 474 -12.08 -13.36 1.96
N VAL A 475 -11.25 -14.39 1.80
CA VAL A 475 -9.98 -14.30 1.06
C VAL A 475 -10.24 -13.85 -0.38
N ASN A 476 -11.24 -14.42 -1.04
CA ASN A 476 -11.63 -14.02 -2.38
C ASN A 476 -12.15 -12.58 -2.44
N MET A 477 -12.94 -12.15 -1.46
CA MET A 477 -13.35 -10.76 -1.33
C MET A 477 -12.13 -9.83 -1.19
N LEU A 478 -11.21 -10.12 -0.26
CA LEU A 478 -10.01 -9.31 -0.02
C LEU A 478 -9.08 -9.25 -1.24
N LYS A 479 -8.99 -10.35 -2.01
CA LYS A 479 -8.29 -10.39 -3.29
C LYS A 479 -8.99 -9.51 -4.33
N ASN A 480 -10.30 -9.61 -4.45
CA ASN A 480 -11.09 -8.85 -5.40
C ASN A 480 -11.01 -7.34 -5.18
N ILE A 481 -11.04 -6.90 -3.92
CA ILE A 481 -10.87 -5.48 -3.56
C ILE A 481 -9.39 -5.03 -3.55
N GLY A 482 -8.45 -5.93 -3.85
CA GLY A 482 -7.02 -5.62 -4.01
C GLY A 482 -6.25 -5.36 -2.71
N ILE A 483 -6.85 -5.67 -1.55
CA ILE A 483 -6.19 -5.60 -0.23
C ILE A 483 -5.20 -6.76 -0.08
N MET A 484 -5.59 -7.97 -0.49
CA MET A 484 -4.68 -9.11 -0.58
C MET A 484 -4.16 -9.24 -2.01
N LYS A 485 -2.88 -9.57 -2.14
CA LYS A 485 -2.35 -9.97 -3.44
C LYS A 485 -3.02 -11.28 -3.86
N GLU A 486 -3.36 -11.42 -5.13
CA GLU A 486 -3.42 -12.76 -5.72
C GLU A 486 -2.08 -13.42 -5.42
N ASP A 487 -2.11 -14.60 -4.81
CA ASP A 487 -0.89 -15.38 -4.56
C ASP A 487 -0.21 -15.57 -5.90
N THR A 488 0.92 -14.88 -6.09
CA THR A 488 1.70 -14.95 -7.33
C THR A 488 2.55 -16.23 -7.39
N LYS A 489 2.49 -17.05 -6.36
CA LYS A 489 3.00 -18.42 -6.36
C LYS A 489 1.80 -19.34 -6.24
N LEU A 490 1.32 -19.82 -7.36
CA LEU A 490 0.49 -21.02 -7.42
C LEU A 490 1.35 -22.15 -6.82
N ASN A 491 1.14 -22.42 -5.53
CA ASN A 491 1.70 -23.63 -4.95
C ASN A 491 0.98 -24.79 -5.59
N SER A 492 1.72 -25.56 -6.37
CA SER A 492 1.27 -26.73 -7.12
C SER A 492 0.57 -27.82 -6.31
N GLN A 493 0.42 -27.65 -5.01
CA GLN A 493 -0.17 -28.63 -4.09
C GLN A 493 -1.56 -28.27 -3.53
N GLY A 494 -2.26 -27.26 -4.05
CA GLY A 494 -3.56 -26.88 -3.52
C GLY A 494 -4.43 -25.97 -4.36
N ALA A 495 -4.05 -25.70 -5.62
CA ALA A 495 -4.85 -24.86 -6.49
C ALA A 495 -6.18 -25.54 -6.85
N THR A 496 -7.27 -24.80 -6.76
CA THR A 496 -8.59 -25.27 -7.19
C THR A 496 -8.67 -25.37 -8.72
N GLU A 497 -9.58 -26.19 -9.24
CA GLU A 497 -9.81 -26.32 -10.68
C GLU A 497 -10.16 -24.98 -11.35
N ALA A 498 -10.83 -24.08 -10.62
CA ALA A 498 -11.16 -22.72 -11.08
C ALA A 498 -9.90 -21.84 -11.23
N GLU A 499 -8.95 -21.95 -10.33
CA GLU A 499 -7.67 -21.22 -10.39
C GLU A 499 -6.79 -21.74 -11.53
N ILE A 500 -6.73 -23.05 -11.70
CA ILE A 500 -6.05 -23.68 -12.83
C ILE A 500 -6.66 -23.21 -14.16
N ASN A 501 -7.98 -23.24 -14.28
CA ASN A 501 -8.67 -22.81 -15.49
C ASN A 501 -8.45 -21.32 -15.77
N ARG A 502 -8.46 -20.47 -14.74
CA ARG A 502 -8.18 -19.03 -14.87
C ARG A 502 -6.74 -18.74 -15.30
N TYR A 503 -5.79 -19.49 -14.77
CA TYR A 503 -4.38 -19.39 -15.19
C TYR A 503 -4.20 -19.81 -16.63
N ASN A 504 -4.79 -20.96 -16.99
CA ASN A 504 -4.62 -21.56 -18.30
C ASN A 504 -5.37 -20.81 -19.41
N SER A 505 -6.52 -20.18 -19.11
CA SER A 505 -7.37 -19.52 -20.10
C SER A 505 -6.64 -18.52 -21.00
N LYS A 506 -5.64 -17.80 -20.47
CA LYS A 506 -4.83 -16.85 -21.24
C LYS A 506 -3.89 -17.52 -22.27
N TYR A 507 -3.66 -18.83 -22.14
CA TYR A 507 -2.82 -19.62 -23.05
C TYR A 507 -3.66 -20.56 -23.92
N GLU A 508 -4.79 -21.04 -23.44
CA GLU A 508 -5.68 -21.97 -24.13
C GLU A 508 -6.29 -21.38 -25.40
N ILE A 509 -6.44 -20.04 -25.45
CA ILE A 509 -6.84 -19.30 -26.66
C ILE A 509 -5.90 -19.60 -27.83
N LEU A 510 -4.65 -20.02 -27.57
CA LEU A 510 -3.63 -20.29 -28.56
C LEU A 510 -3.68 -21.74 -29.07
N GLN A 511 -4.41 -22.63 -28.39
CA GLN A 511 -4.43 -24.06 -28.71
C GLN A 511 -5.05 -24.31 -30.08
N GLY A 512 -4.23 -24.81 -31.02
CA GLY A 512 -4.66 -25.15 -32.37
C GLY A 512 -4.84 -23.96 -33.33
N GLU A 513 -4.52 -22.75 -32.90
CA GLU A 513 -4.55 -21.55 -33.75
C GLU A 513 -3.40 -21.54 -34.76
N LYS A 514 -3.73 -21.15 -36.00
CA LYS A 514 -2.74 -20.82 -37.04
C LYS A 514 -2.33 -19.35 -36.86
N LEU A 515 -1.10 -19.13 -36.44
CA LEU A 515 -0.54 -17.81 -36.14
C LEU A 515 0.49 -17.45 -37.21
N ASP A 516 0.42 -16.28 -37.81
CA ASP A 516 1.55 -15.69 -38.54
C ASP A 516 2.56 -15.06 -37.55
N GLY A 517 3.75 -14.71 -38.04
CA GLY A 517 4.81 -14.17 -37.17
C GLY A 517 4.40 -12.88 -36.43
N GLU A 518 3.48 -12.07 -36.98
CA GLU A 518 2.98 -10.84 -36.36
C GLU A 518 2.05 -11.16 -35.18
N LYS A 519 1.17 -12.13 -35.35
CA LYS A 519 0.31 -12.64 -34.26
C LYS A 519 1.14 -13.30 -33.17
N VAL A 520 2.19 -14.04 -33.52
CA VAL A 520 3.12 -14.63 -32.54
C VAL A 520 3.82 -13.52 -31.72
N ILE A 521 4.26 -12.43 -32.34
CA ILE A 521 4.87 -11.29 -31.63
C ILE A 521 3.85 -10.67 -30.67
N THR A 522 2.60 -10.47 -31.10
CA THR A 522 1.51 -9.95 -30.25
C THR A 522 1.23 -10.88 -29.06
N MET A 523 1.23 -12.19 -29.30
CA MET A 523 1.12 -13.21 -28.25
C MET A 523 2.26 -13.10 -27.24
N ILE A 524 3.50 -13.05 -27.72
CA ILE A 524 4.70 -12.89 -26.87
C ILE A 524 4.58 -11.62 -26.03
N ASP A 525 4.10 -10.50 -26.58
CA ASP A 525 3.88 -9.27 -25.84
C ASP A 525 2.85 -9.42 -24.72
N THR A 526 1.81 -10.21 -24.96
CA THR A 526 0.75 -10.47 -23.98
C THR A 526 1.24 -11.30 -22.80
N ILE A 527 2.12 -12.30 -23.05
CA ILE A 527 2.57 -13.27 -22.05
C ILE A 527 4.05 -13.11 -21.65
N LYS A 528 4.71 -12.03 -22.06
CA LYS A 528 6.16 -11.80 -21.89
C LYS A 528 6.65 -11.91 -20.45
N ASP A 529 5.81 -11.50 -19.49
CA ASP A 529 6.16 -11.54 -18.06
C ASP A 529 6.20 -12.99 -17.51
N ASN A 530 5.80 -13.97 -18.31
CA ASN A 530 5.77 -15.39 -17.94
C ASN A 530 6.68 -16.26 -18.83
N ILE A 531 7.30 -15.73 -19.87
CA ILE A 531 8.25 -16.50 -20.71
C ILE A 531 9.60 -16.54 -20.01
N SER A 532 9.91 -17.65 -19.36
CA SER A 532 11.17 -17.83 -18.62
C SER A 532 12.31 -18.40 -19.49
N GLY A 533 11.99 -19.15 -20.53
CA GLY A 533 12.98 -19.83 -21.35
C GLY A 533 12.49 -20.14 -22.76
N ILE A 534 13.43 -20.52 -23.60
CA ILE A 534 13.22 -20.95 -24.98
C ILE A 534 14.08 -22.18 -25.27
N GLN A 535 13.52 -23.16 -25.94
CA GLN A 535 14.20 -24.33 -26.41
C GLN A 535 13.84 -24.60 -27.87
N LEU A 536 14.87 -24.80 -28.71
CA LEU A 536 14.69 -25.32 -30.06
C LEU A 536 14.58 -26.84 -29.95
N VAL A 537 13.41 -27.39 -30.15
CA VAL A 537 13.15 -28.84 -30.05
C VAL A 537 13.57 -29.54 -31.32
N SER A 538 13.31 -28.90 -32.49
CA SER A 538 13.73 -29.35 -33.80
C SER A 538 13.91 -28.14 -34.73
N GLY A 539 14.36 -28.36 -35.97
CA GLY A 539 14.44 -27.28 -36.98
C GLY A 539 13.09 -26.61 -37.29
N GLU A 540 11.96 -27.20 -36.89
CA GLU A 540 10.61 -26.77 -37.20
C GLU A 540 9.76 -26.48 -35.93
N GLU A 541 10.29 -26.77 -34.74
CA GLU A 541 9.56 -26.63 -33.50
C GLU A 541 10.32 -25.82 -32.43
N LEU A 542 9.70 -24.74 -31.96
CA LEU A 542 10.18 -23.89 -30.91
C LEU A 542 9.30 -24.06 -29.66
N ARG A 543 9.90 -24.33 -28.52
CA ARG A 543 9.22 -24.50 -27.24
C ARG A 543 9.52 -23.29 -26.34
N LEU A 544 8.46 -22.61 -25.87
CA LEU A 544 8.53 -21.53 -24.88
C LEU A 544 8.26 -22.12 -23.50
N GLU A 545 9.16 -21.91 -22.55
CA GLU A 545 8.94 -22.27 -21.15
C GLU A 545 8.14 -21.17 -20.45
N ILE A 546 7.04 -21.57 -19.80
CA ILE A 546 6.12 -20.67 -19.12
C ILE A 546 6.26 -20.85 -17.62
N LYS A 547 6.64 -19.77 -16.93
CA LYS A 547 6.69 -19.67 -15.47
C LYS A 547 6.09 -18.34 -15.05
N GLU A 548 5.18 -18.39 -14.12
CA GLU A 548 4.46 -17.20 -13.68
C GLU A 548 5.39 -16.16 -13.07
N ASN A 549 5.36 -14.93 -13.64
CA ASN A 549 6.17 -13.78 -13.22
C ASN A 549 7.71 -13.98 -13.22
N GLU A 550 8.20 -15.01 -13.92
CA GLU A 550 9.62 -15.26 -14.14
C GLU A 550 10.07 -14.92 -15.57
N GLY A 551 9.42 -13.93 -16.20
CA GLY A 551 9.72 -13.54 -17.58
C GLY A 551 11.17 -13.06 -17.74
N ASN A 552 11.85 -13.57 -18.78
CA ASN A 552 13.23 -13.23 -19.15
C ASN A 552 13.22 -12.26 -20.33
N GLU A 553 13.53 -10.99 -20.09
CA GLU A 553 13.52 -9.93 -21.12
C GLU A 553 14.46 -10.25 -22.30
N GLN A 554 15.60 -10.89 -22.06
CA GLN A 554 16.55 -11.25 -23.11
C GLN A 554 15.98 -12.35 -24.02
N VAL A 555 15.30 -13.34 -23.44
CA VAL A 555 14.59 -14.39 -24.17
C VAL A 555 13.47 -13.78 -25.02
N VAL A 556 12.66 -12.92 -24.43
CA VAL A 556 11.57 -12.20 -25.11
C VAL A 556 12.10 -11.36 -26.28
N GLY A 557 13.20 -10.62 -26.09
CA GLY A 557 13.85 -9.85 -27.15
C GLY A 557 14.37 -10.72 -28.30
N THR A 558 14.95 -11.87 -27.98
CA THR A 558 15.42 -12.85 -28.96
C THR A 558 14.27 -13.43 -29.79
N LEU A 559 13.16 -13.81 -29.11
CA LEU A 559 11.96 -14.32 -29.76
C LEU A 559 11.35 -13.31 -30.72
N LYS A 560 11.18 -12.06 -30.29
CA LYS A 560 10.64 -11.00 -31.15
C LYS A 560 11.50 -10.78 -32.38
N THR A 561 12.82 -10.75 -32.21
CA THR A 561 13.76 -10.63 -33.34
C THR A 561 13.64 -11.80 -34.31
N TYR A 562 13.47 -13.01 -33.80
CA TYR A 562 13.30 -14.21 -34.63
C TYR A 562 12.00 -14.17 -35.45
N PHE A 563 10.86 -13.86 -34.79
CA PHE A 563 9.56 -13.81 -35.46
C PHE A 563 9.40 -12.58 -36.37
N ASP A 564 10.05 -11.47 -36.07
CA ASP A 564 10.11 -10.30 -36.96
C ASP A 564 10.80 -10.62 -38.29
N LYS A 565 11.86 -11.42 -38.25
CA LYS A 565 12.55 -11.91 -39.45
C LYS A 565 11.80 -13.02 -40.21
N ASN A 566 10.81 -13.64 -39.61
CA ASN A 566 10.03 -14.76 -40.15
C ASN A 566 8.50 -14.44 -40.17
N LYS A 567 8.14 -13.19 -40.43
CA LYS A 567 6.72 -12.74 -40.43
C LYS A 567 5.83 -13.50 -41.40
N ASP A 568 6.38 -13.93 -42.54
CA ASP A 568 5.65 -14.63 -43.61
C ASP A 568 5.42 -16.11 -43.33
N ARG A 569 5.93 -16.64 -42.22
CA ARG A 569 5.74 -18.03 -41.83
C ARG A 569 4.49 -18.18 -40.98
N GLN A 570 3.84 -19.32 -41.12
CA GLN A 570 2.73 -19.72 -40.27
C GLN A 570 3.19 -20.75 -39.24
N TYR A 571 2.61 -20.66 -38.07
CA TYR A 571 2.91 -21.47 -36.90
C TYR A 571 1.63 -22.07 -36.34
N ASN A 572 1.70 -23.32 -35.89
CA ASN A 572 0.65 -23.93 -35.08
C ASN A 572 1.07 -23.89 -33.61
N ALA A 573 0.24 -23.37 -32.75
CA ALA A 573 0.49 -23.31 -31.31
C ALA A 573 -0.16 -24.51 -30.60
N LYS A 574 0.63 -25.18 -29.75
CA LYS A 574 0.16 -26.26 -28.87
C LYS A 574 0.59 -25.98 -27.45
N VAL A 575 -0.37 -26.06 -26.52
CA VAL A 575 -0.14 -25.86 -25.09
C VAL A 575 0.12 -27.20 -24.41
N GLU A 576 1.15 -27.28 -23.57
CA GLU A 576 1.47 -28.45 -22.75
C GLU A 576 1.38 -28.09 -21.26
N TYR A 577 0.85 -29.01 -20.48
CA TYR A 577 0.58 -28.84 -19.07
C TYR A 577 1.57 -29.64 -18.23
N ASP A 578 1.84 -29.20 -17.00
CA ASP A 578 2.58 -29.96 -16.00
C ASP A 578 1.66 -31.02 -15.33
N GLU A 579 2.21 -31.75 -14.36
CA GLU A 579 1.49 -32.78 -13.56
C GLU A 579 0.34 -32.20 -12.73
N ASN A 580 0.36 -30.89 -12.47
CA ASN A 580 -0.66 -30.16 -11.72
C ASN A 580 -1.65 -29.44 -12.64
N LYS A 581 -1.66 -29.74 -13.94
CA LYS A 581 -2.51 -29.16 -14.98
C LYS A 581 -2.29 -27.68 -15.30
N PHE A 582 -1.17 -27.06 -14.85
CA PHE A 582 -0.80 -25.71 -15.27
C PHE A 582 -0.06 -25.72 -16.61
N VAL A 583 -0.25 -24.68 -17.41
CA VAL A 583 0.51 -24.50 -18.65
C VAL A 583 1.97 -24.34 -18.31
N LYS A 584 2.79 -25.29 -18.83
CA LYS A 584 4.23 -25.33 -18.65
C LYS A 584 4.99 -24.92 -19.89
N TYR A 585 4.49 -25.31 -21.06
CA TYR A 585 5.11 -25.01 -22.34
C TYR A 585 4.09 -24.58 -23.38
N ILE A 586 4.53 -23.71 -24.30
CA ILE A 586 3.85 -23.42 -25.56
C ILE A 586 4.79 -23.85 -26.69
N ASN A 587 4.39 -24.83 -27.46
CA ASN A 587 5.12 -25.27 -28.62
C ASN A 587 4.61 -24.56 -29.86
N LEU A 588 5.49 -23.97 -30.64
CA LEU A 588 5.22 -23.31 -31.91
C LEU A 588 5.88 -24.13 -33.04
N THR A 589 5.06 -24.84 -33.82
CA THR A 589 5.51 -25.65 -34.94
C THR A 589 5.32 -24.88 -36.24
N ILE A 590 6.36 -24.80 -37.06
CA ILE A 590 6.31 -24.15 -38.36
C ILE A 590 5.40 -24.98 -39.28
N LEU A 591 4.44 -24.35 -39.92
CA LEU A 591 3.61 -25.01 -40.93
C LEU A 591 4.29 -24.96 -42.30
N PRO A 592 4.14 -26.03 -43.13
CA PRO A 592 4.60 -26.00 -44.50
C PRO A 592 3.92 -24.85 -45.25
N LYS A 593 4.65 -24.22 -46.17
CA LYS A 593 4.04 -23.24 -47.08
C LYS A 593 2.97 -23.96 -47.88
N GLU A 594 1.76 -23.45 -47.82
CA GLU A 594 0.70 -23.85 -48.77
C GLU A 594 1.18 -23.39 -50.17
N GLU A 595 1.39 -24.34 -51.14
CA GLU A 595 1.75 -24.06 -52.52
C GLU A 595 0.64 -23.36 -53.28
#